data_6d3f521928d277a262fe649f57114b91
#
_entry.id   6d3f521928d277a262fe649f57114b91
#
_cell.length_a   1.000
_cell.length_b   1.000
_cell.length_c   1.000
_cell.angle_alpha   90.00
_cell.angle_beta   90.00
_cell.angle_gamma   90.00
#
_symmetry.space_group_name_H-M   'P 1'
#
loop_
_entity.id
_entity.type
_entity.pdbx_description
1 polymer ?
#
loop_
_entity_poly.entity_id
_entity_poly.type
_entity_poly.pdbx_seq_one_letter_code
_entity_poly.pdbx_strand_id
1 'polypeptide(L)'
;MNSLKKTQAFLHDPHSFAVRLHDEIQAAKEMAGANNNHLGVRLNVLSDINPRVHKSIIEAHPDVTFYDYTKNNTNPIAPNHHYTYSSTGVSQHGVENPNTNWKQMRKRLQGGDNVAMAFSHKAHIPESVHDEETGQKFRVINGDTHDFRPMDLQPEGKHGVIVGLKNKKATGRMNEAHIDSQGFFVHHDPKEKIVLNKSGKPIYARDAKGKTIAQNKEVRIKPQYEEMKLATNDDGDKV
;
A
#
# COMPACT_ATOMS: atom_id res chain seq x y z
N MET A 1 -21.07 13.94 7.44
CA MET A 1 -20.73 14.75 6.23
C MET A 1 -20.11 13.83 5.21
N ASN A 2 -20.49 13.85 3.91
CA ASN A 2 -19.85 12.99 2.91
C ASN A 2 -18.44 13.53 2.54
N SER A 3 -17.59 12.68 1.92
CA SER A 3 -16.20 13.02 1.61
C SER A 3 -16.06 14.26 0.73
N LEU A 4 -16.97 14.47 -0.23
CA LEU A 4 -16.96 15.64 -1.10
C LEU A 4 -17.16 16.96 -0.32
N LYS A 5 -18.10 16.98 0.63
CA LYS A 5 -18.34 18.15 1.49
C LYS A 5 -17.14 18.44 2.40
N LYS A 6 -16.45 17.41 2.89
CA LYS A 6 -15.21 17.58 3.68
C LYS A 6 -14.10 18.19 2.83
N THR A 7 -13.90 17.70 1.61
CA THR A 7 -12.93 18.25 0.68
C THR A 7 -13.24 19.70 0.30
N GLN A 8 -14.51 20.01 0.02
CA GLN A 8 -14.93 21.38 -0.26
C GLN A 8 -14.68 22.32 0.93
N ALA A 9 -15.04 21.90 2.16
CA ALA A 9 -14.78 22.69 3.36
C ALA A 9 -13.30 22.98 3.56
N PHE A 10 -12.44 21.96 3.35
CA PHE A 10 -10.98 22.10 3.42
C PHE A 10 -10.42 23.09 2.38
N LEU A 11 -10.94 23.06 1.14
CA LEU A 11 -10.45 23.93 0.06
C LEU A 11 -10.96 25.38 0.20
N HIS A 12 -12.19 25.58 0.70
CA HIS A 12 -12.78 26.91 0.81
C HIS A 12 -12.32 27.69 2.05
N ASP A 13 -12.17 26.99 3.18
CA ASP A 13 -11.74 27.59 4.44
C ASP A 13 -10.88 26.61 5.23
N PRO A 14 -9.58 26.51 4.88
CA PRO A 14 -8.65 25.62 5.56
C PRO A 14 -8.50 25.91 7.06
N HIS A 15 -8.64 27.18 7.46
CA HIS A 15 -8.51 27.58 8.85
C HIS A 15 -9.66 27.04 9.69
N SER A 16 -10.90 27.34 9.33
CA SER A 16 -12.08 26.81 10.04
C SER A 16 -12.17 25.28 9.94
N PHE A 17 -11.64 24.68 8.87
CA PHE A 17 -11.52 23.23 8.78
C PHE A 17 -10.54 22.70 9.83
N ALA A 18 -9.37 23.32 9.99
CA ALA A 18 -8.36 22.92 10.97
C ALA A 18 -8.87 23.05 12.41
N VAL A 19 -9.58 24.14 12.73
CA VAL A 19 -10.21 24.34 14.05
C VAL A 19 -11.19 23.21 14.36
N ARG A 20 -12.10 22.90 13.45
CA ARG A 20 -13.06 21.80 13.63
C ARG A 20 -12.38 20.44 13.74
N LEU A 21 -11.31 20.19 12.96
CA LEU A 21 -10.55 18.97 13.03
C LEU A 21 -9.85 18.82 14.40
N HIS A 22 -9.32 19.92 14.95
CA HIS A 22 -8.75 19.96 16.29
C HIS A 22 -9.81 19.55 17.33
N ASP A 23 -11.01 20.14 17.30
CA ASP A 23 -12.10 19.81 18.22
C ASP A 23 -12.56 18.36 18.09
N GLU A 24 -12.68 17.85 16.85
CA GLU A 24 -13.02 16.44 16.59
C GLU A 24 -11.96 15.49 17.16
N ILE A 25 -10.67 15.80 17.03
CA ILE A 25 -9.59 15.00 17.59
C ILE A 25 -9.60 15.05 19.11
N GLN A 26 -9.83 16.22 19.71
CA GLN A 26 -9.91 16.38 21.15
C GLN A 26 -11.05 15.54 21.74
N ALA A 27 -12.25 15.60 21.16
CA ALA A 27 -13.38 14.78 21.59
C ALA A 27 -13.10 13.27 21.42
N ALA A 28 -12.45 12.89 20.33
CA ALA A 28 -12.05 11.48 20.11
C ALA A 28 -11.00 11.00 21.14
N LYS A 29 -10.06 11.86 21.57
CA LYS A 29 -9.11 11.56 22.65
C LYS A 29 -9.82 11.28 23.96
N GLU A 30 -10.78 12.12 24.34
CA GLU A 30 -11.56 11.94 25.57
C GLU A 30 -12.31 10.61 25.55
N MET A 31 -12.95 10.27 24.43
CA MET A 31 -13.63 8.99 24.24
C MET A 31 -12.66 7.80 24.30
N ALA A 32 -11.49 7.90 23.68
CA ALA A 32 -10.48 6.85 23.71
C ALA A 32 -9.95 6.65 25.14
N GLY A 33 -9.61 7.74 25.84
CA GLY A 33 -9.14 7.72 27.21
C GLY A 33 -10.15 7.12 28.18
N ALA A 34 -11.44 7.44 28.05
CA ALA A 34 -12.52 6.85 28.85
C ALA A 34 -12.62 5.32 28.69
N ASN A 35 -12.17 4.78 27.56
CA ASN A 35 -12.14 3.35 27.26
C ASN A 35 -10.75 2.72 27.43
N ASN A 36 -9.80 3.43 28.01
CA ASN A 36 -8.40 3.00 28.14
C ASN A 36 -7.75 2.60 26.80
N ASN A 37 -8.08 3.31 25.74
CA ASN A 37 -7.56 3.11 24.38
C ASN A 37 -6.66 4.27 23.96
N HIS A 38 -5.71 3.99 23.07
CA HIS A 38 -4.96 5.02 22.35
C HIS A 38 -5.70 5.46 21.08
N LEU A 39 -5.68 6.76 20.79
CA LEU A 39 -6.25 7.31 19.56
C LEU A 39 -5.24 7.22 18.42
N GLY A 40 -5.64 6.58 17.33
CA GLY A 40 -4.96 6.65 16.04
C GLY A 40 -5.78 7.45 15.03
N VAL A 41 -5.16 8.43 14.38
CA VAL A 41 -5.83 9.30 13.40
C VAL A 41 -5.19 9.13 12.02
N ARG A 42 -6.04 8.94 11.01
CA ARG A 42 -5.64 8.87 9.61
C ARG A 42 -6.23 10.05 8.85
N LEU A 43 -5.37 11.00 8.44
CA LEU A 43 -5.79 12.26 7.82
C LEU A 43 -6.06 12.10 6.31
N ASN A 44 -5.26 11.29 5.62
CA ASN A 44 -5.31 11.11 4.16
C ASN A 44 -5.92 9.76 3.74
N VAL A 45 -7.18 9.52 4.05
CA VAL A 45 -7.83 8.23 3.71
C VAL A 45 -7.97 8.01 2.21
N LEU A 46 -8.28 9.08 1.44
CA LEU A 46 -8.53 9.03 0.00
C LEU A 46 -7.67 10.04 -0.79
N SER A 47 -6.63 10.57 -0.17
CA SER A 47 -5.75 11.59 -0.73
C SER A 47 -4.30 11.29 -0.35
N ASP A 48 -3.37 11.99 -0.96
CA ASP A 48 -1.95 11.99 -0.60
C ASP A 48 -1.49 13.46 -0.49
N ILE A 49 -2.18 14.21 0.38
CA ILE A 49 -1.90 15.62 0.64
C ILE A 49 -0.58 15.72 1.40
N ASN A 50 0.26 16.70 1.04
CA ASN A 50 1.52 16.93 1.71
C ASN A 50 1.29 17.11 3.22
N PRO A 51 1.98 16.35 4.08
CA PRO A 51 1.77 16.38 5.54
C PRO A 51 2.00 17.75 6.17
N ARG A 52 2.80 18.61 5.53
CA ARG A 52 3.04 19.97 6.02
C ARG A 52 1.76 20.80 6.13
N VAL A 53 0.73 20.46 5.34
CA VAL A 53 -0.59 21.10 5.43
C VAL A 53 -1.27 20.79 6.77
N HIS A 54 -0.98 19.63 7.35
CA HIS A 54 -1.53 19.19 8.64
C HIS A 54 -0.56 19.35 9.81
N LYS A 55 0.57 20.02 9.60
CA LYS A 55 1.66 20.12 10.60
C LYS A 55 1.15 20.66 11.94
N SER A 56 0.41 21.76 11.92
CA SER A 56 -0.12 22.39 13.14
C SER A 56 -1.04 21.46 13.94
N ILE A 57 -1.86 20.66 13.25
CA ILE A 57 -2.75 19.68 13.89
C ILE A 57 -1.94 18.55 14.52
N ILE A 58 -0.95 18.00 13.80
CA ILE A 58 -0.13 16.90 14.29
C ILE A 58 0.69 17.32 15.50
N GLU A 59 1.28 18.52 15.46
CA GLU A 59 2.08 19.09 16.58
C GLU A 59 1.23 19.50 17.78
N ALA A 60 -0.03 19.89 17.57
CA ALA A 60 -0.96 20.23 18.65
C ALA A 60 -1.45 19.01 19.45
N HIS A 61 -1.26 17.79 18.93
CA HIS A 61 -1.71 16.54 19.56
C HIS A 61 -0.56 15.53 19.68
N PRO A 62 0.48 15.81 20.49
CA PRO A 62 1.68 14.95 20.55
C PRO A 62 1.43 13.56 21.12
N ASP A 63 0.33 13.38 21.83
CA ASP A 63 -0.13 12.12 22.44
C ASP A 63 -1.06 11.29 21.51
N VAL A 64 -1.36 11.82 20.33
CA VAL A 64 -2.13 11.10 19.29
C VAL A 64 -1.19 10.53 18.24
N THR A 65 -1.38 9.29 17.86
CA THR A 65 -0.63 8.68 16.76
C THR A 65 -1.31 9.01 15.43
N PHE A 66 -0.63 9.80 14.59
CA PHE A 66 -1.06 10.03 13.22
C PHE A 66 -0.39 9.06 12.27
N TYR A 67 -1.15 8.51 11.31
CA TYR A 67 -0.60 7.59 10.33
C TYR A 67 -1.30 7.68 8.99
N ASP A 68 -0.54 7.50 7.93
CA ASP A 68 -1.07 7.54 6.56
C ASP A 68 -0.30 6.60 5.63
N TYR A 69 -0.90 6.33 4.47
CA TYR A 69 -0.17 5.78 3.34
C TYR A 69 0.29 6.91 2.44
N THR A 70 1.46 6.74 1.82
CA THR A 70 1.95 7.68 0.82
C THR A 70 2.58 6.96 -0.37
N LYS A 71 2.44 7.52 -1.55
CA LYS A 71 3.17 7.15 -2.77
C LYS A 71 4.30 8.13 -3.07
N ASN A 72 4.33 9.24 -2.34
CA ASN A 72 5.35 10.26 -2.45
C ASN A 72 6.56 9.95 -1.57
N ASN A 73 7.73 10.44 -1.96
CA ASN A 73 8.94 10.27 -1.16
C ASN A 73 8.99 11.30 -0.01
N THR A 74 7.99 11.23 0.86
CA THR A 74 7.83 12.11 2.03
C THR A 74 8.25 11.39 3.30
N ASN A 75 8.79 12.14 4.25
CA ASN A 75 9.12 11.64 5.58
C ASN A 75 8.08 12.12 6.60
N PRO A 76 7.92 11.41 7.72
CA PRO A 76 7.19 11.91 8.88
C PRO A 76 7.66 13.31 9.26
N ILE A 77 6.74 14.17 9.70
CA ILE A 77 7.03 15.57 10.06
C ILE A 77 7.11 15.79 11.56
N ALA A 78 6.73 14.78 12.36
CA ALA A 78 6.78 14.80 13.81
C ALA A 78 6.95 13.36 14.34
N PRO A 79 7.43 13.18 15.60
CA PRO A 79 7.64 11.85 16.18
C PRO A 79 6.38 10.98 16.28
N ASN A 80 5.21 11.61 16.40
CA ASN A 80 3.90 10.96 16.47
C ASN A 80 3.23 10.79 15.11
N HIS A 81 3.96 11.02 13.99
CA HIS A 81 3.46 10.87 12.63
C HIS A 81 4.18 9.73 11.91
N HIS A 82 3.45 8.80 11.33
CA HIS A 82 3.96 7.60 10.69
C HIS A 82 3.48 7.51 9.23
N TYR A 83 4.35 7.07 8.33
CA TYR A 83 4.01 6.76 6.96
C TYR A 83 4.29 5.30 6.63
N THR A 84 3.33 4.68 5.93
CA THR A 84 3.55 3.43 5.22
C THR A 84 3.64 3.74 3.73
N TYR A 85 4.81 3.54 3.14
CA TYR A 85 5.01 3.78 1.71
C TYR A 85 4.25 2.74 0.90
N SER A 86 3.47 3.18 -0.08
CA SER A 86 2.52 2.33 -0.80
C SER A 86 2.96 2.07 -2.23
N SER A 87 2.80 0.83 -2.69
CA SER A 87 3.06 0.43 -4.07
C SER A 87 2.15 1.17 -5.05
N THR A 88 2.71 1.55 -6.18
CA THR A 88 1.97 1.89 -7.40
C THR A 88 1.80 0.70 -8.31
N GLY A 89 2.22 -0.48 -7.87
CA GLY A 89 2.28 -1.71 -8.63
C GLY A 89 3.70 -2.04 -9.10
N VAL A 90 3.82 -3.13 -9.83
CA VAL A 90 5.09 -3.62 -10.37
C VAL A 90 4.90 -4.09 -11.81
N SER A 91 5.96 -4.05 -12.62
CA SER A 91 5.96 -4.72 -13.92
C SER A 91 6.07 -6.22 -13.71
N GLN A 92 5.17 -6.99 -14.29
CA GLN A 92 5.07 -8.42 -14.06
C GLN A 92 4.39 -9.14 -15.23
N HIS A 93 4.92 -10.30 -15.64
CA HIS A 93 4.22 -11.23 -16.55
C HIS A 93 3.69 -10.63 -17.86
N GLY A 94 4.49 -9.77 -18.50
CA GLY A 94 4.10 -9.11 -19.73
C GLY A 94 3.17 -7.90 -19.54
N VAL A 95 2.84 -7.55 -18.30
CA VAL A 95 2.21 -6.27 -17.97
C VAL A 95 3.29 -5.31 -17.52
N GLU A 96 3.53 -4.28 -18.32
CA GLU A 96 4.43 -3.20 -17.94
C GLU A 96 3.69 -2.16 -17.12
N ASN A 97 4.31 -1.76 -16.00
CA ASN A 97 3.84 -0.62 -15.22
C ASN A 97 4.90 0.49 -15.25
N PRO A 98 4.78 1.47 -16.15
CA PRO A 98 5.75 2.56 -16.27
C PRO A 98 5.81 3.43 -15.00
N ASN A 99 4.77 3.38 -14.17
CA ASN A 99 4.69 4.12 -12.92
C ASN A 99 5.13 3.31 -11.70
N THR A 100 5.76 2.14 -11.91
CA THR A 100 6.20 1.32 -10.78
C THR A 100 7.18 2.06 -9.89
N ASN A 101 6.98 1.96 -8.59
CA ASN A 101 7.87 2.53 -7.58
C ASN A 101 8.66 1.44 -6.81
N TRP A 102 8.80 0.22 -7.39
CA TRP A 102 9.46 -0.90 -6.72
C TRP A 102 10.88 -0.57 -6.25
N LYS A 103 11.67 0.14 -7.06
CA LYS A 103 13.03 0.56 -6.68
C LYS A 103 13.04 1.38 -5.38
N GLN A 104 12.07 2.28 -5.22
CA GLN A 104 11.94 3.10 -4.00
C GLN A 104 11.43 2.27 -2.82
N MET A 105 10.46 1.37 -3.05
CA MET A 105 9.99 0.44 -2.03
C MET A 105 11.12 -0.45 -1.51
N ARG A 106 11.91 -1.03 -2.40
CA ARG A 106 13.08 -1.84 -2.06
C ARG A 106 14.08 -1.05 -1.19
N LYS A 107 14.38 0.20 -1.56
CA LYS A 107 15.26 1.06 -0.77
C LYS A 107 14.74 1.28 0.65
N ARG A 108 13.44 1.50 0.80
CA ARG A 108 12.79 1.66 2.11
C ARG A 108 12.84 0.37 2.91
N LEU A 109 12.49 -0.76 2.31
CA LEU A 109 12.60 -2.08 2.94
C LEU A 109 14.02 -2.36 3.42
N GLN A 110 15.04 -2.05 2.62
CA GLN A 110 16.45 -2.20 2.99
C GLN A 110 16.85 -1.28 4.14
N GLY A 111 16.21 -0.12 4.26
CA GLY A 111 16.39 0.84 5.36
C GLY A 111 15.63 0.50 6.64
N GLY A 112 14.81 -0.57 6.63
CA GLY A 112 14.01 -0.99 7.78
C GLY A 112 12.56 -0.50 7.78
N ASP A 113 12.15 0.32 6.80
CA ASP A 113 10.77 0.80 6.71
C ASP A 113 9.84 -0.29 6.17
N ASN A 114 8.64 -0.38 6.73
CA ASN A 114 7.57 -1.19 6.17
C ASN A 114 6.95 -0.51 4.94
N VAL A 115 6.54 -1.32 3.95
CA VAL A 115 5.86 -0.83 2.75
C VAL A 115 4.57 -1.61 2.48
N ALA A 116 3.56 -0.98 1.92
CA ALA A 116 2.29 -1.63 1.58
C ALA A 116 2.25 -2.03 0.11
N MET A 117 1.73 -3.22 -0.17
CA MET A 117 1.60 -3.77 -1.52
C MET A 117 0.27 -4.49 -1.67
N ALA A 118 -0.44 -4.23 -2.77
CA ALA A 118 -1.71 -4.88 -3.08
C ALA A 118 -1.48 -6.11 -3.95
N PHE A 119 -2.03 -7.26 -3.53
CA PHE A 119 -1.95 -8.53 -4.26
C PHE A 119 -3.29 -8.85 -4.93
N SER A 120 -3.21 -9.40 -6.15
CA SER A 120 -4.40 -9.71 -6.97
C SER A 120 -5.27 -10.81 -6.38
N HIS A 121 -4.68 -11.72 -5.59
CA HIS A 121 -5.40 -12.86 -5.05
C HIS A 121 -6.33 -12.46 -3.90
N LYS A 122 -7.61 -12.84 -4.01
CA LYS A 122 -8.64 -12.46 -3.03
C LYS A 122 -8.64 -13.29 -1.74
N ALA A 123 -8.05 -14.48 -1.78
CA ALA A 123 -8.13 -15.42 -0.68
C ALA A 123 -6.88 -15.43 0.21
N HIS A 124 -5.70 -15.16 -0.36
CA HIS A 124 -4.46 -15.20 0.42
C HIS A 124 -3.45 -14.15 -0.03
N ILE A 125 -2.50 -13.90 0.84
CA ILE A 125 -1.34 -13.04 0.65
C ILE A 125 -0.11 -13.96 0.62
N PRO A 126 0.88 -13.75 -0.25
CA PRO A 126 2.11 -14.55 -0.27
C PRO A 126 2.88 -14.40 1.03
N GLU A 127 3.75 -15.32 1.35
CA GLU A 127 4.62 -15.24 2.53
C GLU A 127 5.84 -14.34 2.29
N SER A 128 6.22 -14.17 1.02
CA SER A 128 7.39 -13.38 0.65
C SER A 128 7.32 -12.83 -0.77
N VAL A 129 8.11 -11.79 -1.00
CA VAL A 129 8.41 -11.24 -2.32
C VAL A 129 9.91 -11.41 -2.56
N HIS A 130 10.26 -11.99 -3.69
CA HIS A 130 11.63 -12.16 -4.15
C HIS A 130 11.93 -11.13 -5.25
N ASP A 131 12.90 -10.29 -4.99
CA ASP A 131 13.43 -9.33 -5.96
C ASP A 131 14.51 -10.01 -6.81
N GLU A 132 14.21 -10.30 -8.07
CA GLU A 132 15.13 -10.99 -8.97
C GLU A 132 16.34 -10.13 -9.35
N GLU A 133 16.24 -8.80 -9.25
CA GLU A 133 17.35 -7.88 -9.54
C GLU A 133 18.47 -7.98 -8.50
N THR A 134 18.11 -8.10 -7.23
CA THR A 134 19.08 -8.13 -6.12
C THR A 134 19.24 -9.50 -5.49
N GLY A 135 18.37 -10.44 -5.84
CA GLY A 135 18.28 -11.75 -5.18
C GLY A 135 17.71 -11.69 -3.76
N GLN A 136 17.26 -10.50 -3.31
CA GLN A 136 16.74 -10.34 -1.97
C GLN A 136 15.32 -10.88 -1.84
N LYS A 137 15.01 -11.37 -0.65
CA LYS A 137 13.70 -11.88 -0.28
C LYS A 137 13.16 -11.09 0.89
N PHE A 138 11.97 -10.50 0.71
CA PHE A 138 11.30 -9.70 1.72
C PHE A 138 10.09 -10.46 2.26
N ARG A 139 9.95 -10.49 3.56
CA ARG A 139 8.80 -11.11 4.23
C ARG A 139 7.54 -10.29 3.98
N VAL A 140 6.41 -10.97 3.78
CA VAL A 140 5.09 -10.36 3.68
C VAL A 140 4.28 -10.68 4.93
N ILE A 141 3.63 -9.68 5.50
CA ILE A 141 2.66 -9.84 6.59
C ILE A 141 1.26 -9.54 6.10
N ASN A 142 0.25 -10.11 6.75
CA ASN A 142 -1.14 -9.87 6.38
C ASN A 142 -1.61 -8.50 6.92
N GLY A 143 -1.69 -7.50 6.06
CA GLY A 143 -2.15 -6.15 6.39
C GLY A 143 -3.67 -6.01 6.54
N ASP A 144 -4.46 -7.06 6.21
CA ASP A 144 -5.91 -7.04 6.38
C ASP A 144 -6.34 -7.46 7.80
N THR A 145 -5.43 -7.77 8.71
CA THR A 145 -5.74 -8.13 10.10
C THR A 145 -6.16 -6.94 10.95
N HIS A 146 -5.62 -5.77 10.66
CA HIS A 146 -5.97 -4.48 11.25
C HIS A 146 -5.56 -3.35 10.31
N ASP A 147 -6.00 -2.12 10.58
CA ASP A 147 -5.69 -0.94 9.75
C ASP A 147 -4.71 0.03 10.41
N PHE A 148 -4.35 -0.20 11.67
CA PHE A 148 -3.43 0.65 12.42
C PHE A 148 -1.96 0.28 12.12
N ARG A 149 -1.39 0.86 11.06
CA ARG A 149 -0.04 0.56 10.55
C ARG A 149 1.11 0.74 11.54
N PRO A 150 1.06 1.69 12.49
CA PRO A 150 2.12 1.80 13.51
C PRO A 150 2.34 0.55 14.37
N MET A 151 1.33 -0.36 14.44
CA MET A 151 1.45 -1.65 15.14
C MET A 151 1.90 -2.80 14.24
N ASP A 152 2.15 -2.56 12.95
CA ASP A 152 2.68 -3.60 12.07
C ASP A 152 4.02 -4.11 12.61
N LEU A 153 4.25 -5.40 12.41
CA LEU A 153 5.48 -6.05 12.83
C LEU A 153 6.70 -5.27 12.36
N GLN A 154 7.55 -4.89 13.32
CA GLN A 154 8.90 -4.41 13.04
C GLN A 154 9.83 -5.61 13.23
N PRO A 155 10.40 -6.15 12.16
CA PRO A 155 11.24 -7.34 12.28
C PRO A 155 12.51 -7.00 13.05
N GLU A 156 12.92 -7.93 13.90
CA GLU A 156 14.26 -7.90 14.48
C GLU A 156 15.26 -8.14 13.34
N GLY A 157 15.81 -7.08 12.77
CA GLY A 157 16.74 -7.18 11.64
C GLY A 157 16.84 -5.90 10.83
N LYS A 158 17.64 -5.98 9.75
CA LYS A 158 18.00 -4.82 8.93
C LYS A 158 16.95 -4.42 7.89
N HIS A 159 15.92 -5.22 7.68
CA HIS A 159 14.95 -4.98 6.60
C HIS A 159 13.53 -4.85 7.13
N GLY A 160 12.76 -3.94 6.55
CA GLY A 160 11.34 -3.84 6.78
C GLY A 160 10.55 -5.02 6.18
N VAL A 161 9.23 -5.04 6.42
CA VAL A 161 8.33 -6.05 5.87
C VAL A 161 7.37 -5.42 4.85
N ILE A 162 6.86 -6.27 3.95
CA ILE A 162 5.79 -5.89 3.05
C ILE A 162 4.46 -6.14 3.74
N VAL A 163 3.67 -5.08 3.93
CA VAL A 163 2.30 -5.16 4.41
C VAL A 163 1.41 -5.52 3.24
N GLY A 164 1.06 -6.80 3.14
CA GLY A 164 0.27 -7.34 2.04
C GLY A 164 -1.20 -7.04 2.23
N LEU A 165 -1.82 -6.43 1.23
CA LEU A 165 -3.24 -6.13 1.16
C LEU A 165 -3.88 -6.96 0.07
N LYS A 166 -5.04 -7.57 0.35
CA LYS A 166 -5.80 -8.32 -0.66
C LYS A 166 -6.56 -7.38 -1.58
N ASN A 167 -6.69 -7.80 -2.82
CA ASN A 167 -7.62 -7.16 -3.75
C ASN A 167 -9.04 -7.16 -3.17
N LYS A 168 -9.58 -5.98 -2.94
CA LYS A 168 -10.99 -5.77 -2.53
C LYS A 168 -11.80 -5.43 -3.78
N LYS A 169 -13.02 -5.97 -3.89
CA LYS A 169 -13.92 -5.61 -5.00
C LYS A 169 -14.00 -4.11 -5.15
N ALA A 170 -13.61 -3.61 -6.31
CA ALA A 170 -13.85 -2.22 -6.65
C ALA A 170 -15.37 -1.98 -6.73
N THR A 171 -15.88 -1.05 -5.92
CA THR A 171 -17.23 -0.54 -6.04
C THR A 171 -17.20 0.73 -6.91
N GLY A 172 -18.01 0.79 -7.96
CA GLY A 172 -18.11 1.96 -8.81
C GLY A 172 -17.71 1.74 -10.27
N ARG A 173 -17.36 2.83 -10.97
CA ARG A 173 -17.08 2.84 -12.42
C ARG A 173 -15.75 2.20 -12.81
N MET A 174 -14.79 2.12 -11.89
CA MET A 174 -13.53 1.42 -12.15
C MET A 174 -13.69 -0.04 -11.80
N ASN A 175 -13.61 -0.89 -12.81
CA ASN A 175 -13.61 -2.33 -12.60
C ASN A 175 -12.20 -2.83 -12.27
N GLU A 176 -12.14 -3.98 -11.63
CA GLU A 176 -10.91 -4.66 -11.22
C GLU A 176 -9.96 -4.90 -12.40
N ALA A 177 -10.50 -5.26 -13.58
CA ALA A 177 -9.71 -5.51 -14.78
C ALA A 177 -8.99 -4.24 -15.27
N HIS A 178 -9.61 -3.08 -15.16
CA HIS A 178 -8.98 -1.81 -15.54
C HIS A 178 -7.80 -1.46 -14.61
N ILE A 179 -7.98 -1.62 -13.29
CA ILE A 179 -6.92 -1.38 -12.30
C ILE A 179 -5.78 -2.38 -12.52
N ASP A 180 -6.10 -3.61 -12.83
CA ASP A 180 -5.15 -4.69 -13.05
C ASP A 180 -4.35 -4.50 -14.35
N SER A 181 -5.00 -4.03 -15.42
CA SER A 181 -4.32 -3.71 -16.69
C SER A 181 -3.23 -2.64 -16.57
N GLN A 182 -3.22 -1.88 -15.49
CA GLN A 182 -2.20 -0.89 -15.18
C GLN A 182 -1.04 -1.44 -14.32
N GLY A 183 -1.05 -2.73 -14.01
CA GLY A 183 -0.02 -3.38 -13.19
C GLY A 183 -0.06 -2.98 -11.71
N PHE A 184 -1.19 -2.50 -11.21
CA PHE A 184 -1.31 -2.09 -9.80
C PHE A 184 -1.26 -3.25 -8.83
N PHE A 185 -1.94 -4.36 -9.17
CA PHE A 185 -1.91 -5.56 -8.35
C PHE A 185 -0.69 -6.41 -8.66
N VAL A 186 -0.06 -6.91 -7.60
CA VAL A 186 1.02 -7.88 -7.72
C VAL A 186 0.44 -9.28 -7.82
N HIS A 187 0.72 -9.95 -8.93
CA HIS A 187 0.24 -11.30 -9.20
C HIS A 187 1.19 -12.35 -8.62
N HIS A 188 0.63 -13.47 -8.20
CA HIS A 188 1.41 -14.67 -7.92
C HIS A 188 1.96 -15.25 -9.23
N ASP A 189 3.04 -16.07 -9.14
CA ASP A 189 3.74 -16.60 -10.32
C ASP A 189 2.76 -17.18 -11.36
N PRO A 190 2.84 -16.80 -12.66
CA PRO A 190 1.94 -17.26 -13.71
C PRO A 190 2.08 -18.74 -14.02
N LYS A 191 3.14 -19.41 -13.57
CA LYS A 191 3.28 -20.87 -13.68
C LYS A 191 2.26 -21.61 -12.81
N GLU A 192 1.62 -20.92 -11.87
CA GLU A 192 0.45 -21.43 -11.18
C GLU A 192 -0.72 -21.49 -12.15
N LYS A 193 -1.08 -22.68 -12.58
CA LYS A 193 -2.32 -22.88 -13.35
C LYS A 193 -3.49 -22.48 -12.47
N ILE A 194 -4.02 -21.28 -12.69
CA ILE A 194 -5.29 -20.87 -12.10
C ILE A 194 -6.34 -21.82 -12.70
N VAL A 195 -6.75 -22.81 -11.94
CA VAL A 195 -7.85 -23.68 -12.35
C VAL A 195 -9.13 -22.87 -12.24
N LEU A 196 -9.75 -22.62 -13.37
CA LEU A 196 -11.03 -21.93 -13.43
C LEU A 196 -12.17 -22.95 -13.41
N ASN A 197 -13.28 -22.65 -12.74
CA ASN A 197 -14.51 -23.41 -12.85
C ASN A 197 -15.19 -23.13 -14.21
N LYS A 198 -16.27 -23.86 -14.50
CA LYS A 198 -17.05 -23.69 -15.75
C LYS A 198 -17.61 -22.28 -15.99
N SER A 199 -17.68 -21.45 -14.94
CA SER A 199 -18.10 -20.04 -15.00
C SER A 199 -16.93 -19.05 -15.05
N GLY A 200 -15.69 -19.51 -15.27
CA GLY A 200 -14.50 -18.67 -15.36
C GLY A 200 -14.01 -18.11 -14.02
N LYS A 201 -14.53 -18.62 -12.89
CA LYS A 201 -14.05 -18.20 -11.56
C LYS A 201 -12.92 -19.11 -11.08
N PRO A 202 -11.87 -18.57 -10.46
CA PRO A 202 -10.76 -19.37 -9.94
C PRO A 202 -11.24 -20.37 -8.88
N ILE A 203 -10.81 -21.62 -9.03
CA ILE A 203 -10.96 -22.66 -8.01
C ILE A 203 -9.70 -22.66 -7.16
N TYR A 204 -9.87 -22.41 -5.88
CA TYR A 204 -8.78 -22.47 -4.91
C TYR A 204 -8.68 -23.88 -4.32
N ALA A 205 -7.44 -24.39 -4.20
CA ALA A 205 -7.20 -25.59 -3.43
C ALA A 205 -7.65 -25.40 -1.97
N ARG A 206 -8.21 -26.43 -1.38
CA ARG A 206 -8.66 -26.41 0.01
C ARG A 206 -8.00 -27.53 0.80
N ASP A 207 -7.67 -27.27 2.07
CA ASP A 207 -7.19 -28.27 2.99
C ASP A 207 -8.34 -29.20 3.45
N ALA A 208 -8.01 -30.22 4.23
CA ALA A 208 -8.98 -31.18 4.79
C ALA A 208 -10.04 -30.52 5.68
N LYS A 209 -9.83 -29.28 6.16
CA LYS A 209 -10.78 -28.49 6.93
C LYS A 209 -11.58 -27.51 6.07
N GLY A 210 -11.45 -27.58 4.72
CA GLY A 210 -12.14 -26.71 3.78
C GLY A 210 -11.57 -25.28 3.69
N LYS A 211 -10.44 -24.99 4.33
CA LYS A 211 -9.76 -23.69 4.26
C LYS A 211 -8.96 -23.60 2.97
N THR A 212 -9.03 -22.47 2.29
CA THR A 212 -8.24 -22.20 1.08
C THR A 212 -6.76 -22.27 1.38
N ILE A 213 -6.05 -23.11 0.63
CA ILE A 213 -4.60 -23.24 0.70
C ILE A 213 -3.97 -22.26 -0.28
N ALA A 214 -2.96 -21.51 0.15
CA ALA A 214 -2.11 -20.76 -0.73
C ALA A 214 -1.32 -21.72 -1.63
N GLN A 215 -1.51 -21.62 -2.93
CA GLN A 215 -0.80 -22.46 -3.88
C GLN A 215 0.61 -21.95 -4.11
N ASN A 216 0.80 -20.65 -4.01
CA ASN A 216 2.12 -20.04 -4.12
C ASN A 216 2.43 -19.14 -2.91
N LYS A 217 3.56 -19.42 -2.26
CA LYS A 217 4.00 -18.72 -1.06
C LYS A 217 4.95 -17.57 -1.35
N GLU A 218 5.40 -17.46 -2.59
CA GLU A 218 6.39 -16.49 -3.02
C GLU A 218 5.94 -15.79 -4.31
N VAL A 219 6.12 -14.48 -4.34
CA VAL A 219 5.98 -13.65 -5.54
C VAL A 219 7.36 -13.19 -5.97
N ARG A 220 7.65 -13.27 -7.26
CA ARG A 220 8.90 -12.80 -7.85
C ARG A 220 8.67 -11.53 -8.63
N ILE A 221 9.46 -10.53 -8.35
CA ILE A 221 9.49 -9.27 -9.08
C ILE A 221 10.73 -9.28 -9.97
N LYS A 222 10.50 -9.22 -11.27
CA LYS A 222 11.57 -9.15 -12.25
C LYS A 222 12.33 -7.83 -12.19
N PRO A 223 13.60 -7.81 -12.62
CA PRO A 223 14.33 -6.57 -12.82
C PRO A 223 13.57 -5.64 -13.76
N GLN A 224 13.56 -4.35 -13.46
CA GLN A 224 12.95 -3.34 -14.32
C GLN A 224 13.72 -3.07 -15.61
N TYR A 225 14.90 -3.64 -15.73
CA TYR A 225 15.82 -3.47 -16.85
C TYR A 225 15.91 -4.75 -17.71
N GLU A 226 14.83 -5.18 -18.34
CA GLU A 226 15.03 -5.65 -19.69
C GLU A 226 15.03 -4.38 -20.56
N GLU A 227 16.25 -3.89 -20.83
CA GLU A 227 16.61 -2.92 -21.84
C GLU A 227 15.40 -2.16 -22.45
N MET A 228 15.18 -0.90 -22.03
CA MET A 228 14.85 0.05 -23.08
C MET A 228 16.01 -0.07 -24.08
N LYS A 229 15.87 -0.88 -25.10
CA LYS A 229 16.57 -0.69 -26.35
C LYS A 229 16.17 0.71 -26.73
N LEU A 230 17.08 1.67 -26.50
CA LEU A 230 16.97 2.99 -27.09
C LEU A 230 16.69 2.71 -28.56
N ALA A 231 15.53 3.16 -29.04
CA ALA A 231 15.22 3.09 -30.45
C ALA A 231 16.37 3.81 -31.13
N THR A 232 17.18 3.06 -31.85
CA THR A 232 18.14 3.65 -32.75
C THR A 232 17.33 4.09 -33.96
N ASN A 233 17.49 5.34 -34.39
CA ASN A 233 17.03 5.74 -35.71
C ASN A 233 17.69 4.86 -36.79
N ASP A 234 17.19 4.87 -38.02
CA ASP A 234 17.72 4.07 -39.13
C ASP A 234 19.22 4.34 -39.42
N ASP A 235 19.79 5.39 -38.84
CA ASP A 235 21.20 5.78 -38.95
C ASP A 235 22.06 5.27 -37.80
N GLY A 236 21.47 4.56 -36.81
CA GLY A 236 22.19 3.92 -35.70
C GLY A 236 22.53 4.83 -34.53
N ASP A 237 22.06 6.08 -34.53
CA ASP A 237 22.28 7.02 -33.44
C ASP A 237 21.24 6.83 -32.32
N LYS A 238 21.71 6.88 -31.08
CA LYS A 238 20.82 6.79 -29.86
C LYS A 238 20.03 8.10 -29.75
N VAL A 239 18.73 7.99 -29.81
CA VAL A 239 17.76 9.08 -29.54
C VAL A 239 17.42 9.17 -28.08
#